data_aaa13d104f092bfe445025a0a5121ca4
#
_entry.id   aaa13d104f092bfe445025a0a5121ca4
#
_cell.length_a   1.000
_cell.length_b   1.000
_cell.length_c   1.000
_cell.angle_alpha   90.00
_cell.angle_beta   90.00
_cell.angle_gamma   90.00
#
_symmetry.space_group_name_H-M   'P 1'
#
loop_
_entity.id
_entity.type
_entity.pdbx_description
1 polymer ?
#
loop_
_entity_poly.entity_id
_entity_poly.type
_entity_poly.pdbx_seq_one_letter_code
_entity_poly.pdbx_strand_id
1 'polypeptide(L)'
;MKKRIRLLPMLAAVLVLAVLCAAPAFAESGAQDEPGSRMVECAECGGSGACMECLGKDAACGACGGKNICGACGGSGRTEAESRFYNTAWSLLPPLIAITLALITKEVYSSLFIGIAAGGLLYANFSFEGTVLHVFQGGIVSVLSDAYNVGILVFLVVLGTMVCMMNKAGGSAAFGRWAQTHIKSRVGAQLATVALGFLIFIDDYFNCLTVGSVMRPVTDKHRVSRAKLAYIIDATAAPVCIIAPISSWAAAVSGFVEDGKGLSLFIRAIPYNFYALFTIAMMVMLVVLRVDYGPMAKSEALAGEGDLFGGGPDPYAGAGEAPADKGRVVDLIAPIAVLIFCCVVGMVYSGGFFAGGEGGVLARFSTAFSNSDASVGLMLGSAFALVFSFVYYMLRRAMSFREMMGCIPDGFKAMVPAIMILTFAWSLKAMTDSLGAKYFVRDLVKSGAEGMQMFLPAIVFLIGCLLAFATGTSWGTFGVLIPITMAIFPLDDPMGIVCIAACMAGAVCGDHCSPISDTTIMASAGAQCDHVQHVSTQLPYAITAAAVSCISYVAAGLLVHFELPGLLALPFGLALMAGFLLWKKKSGTR
;
A
#
# COMPACT_ATOMS: atom_id res chain seq x y z
N MET A 1 -17.08 -32.99 6.55
CA MET A 1 -16.65 -31.60 6.45
C MET A 1 -16.06 -31.23 5.06
N LYS A 2 -15.26 -32.05 4.39
CA LYS A 2 -14.65 -31.75 3.07
C LYS A 2 -15.63 -31.48 1.90
N LYS A 3 -16.88 -31.97 1.92
CA LYS A 3 -17.88 -31.70 0.86
C LYS A 3 -18.57 -30.34 1.00
N ARG A 4 -18.69 -29.76 2.22
CA ARG A 4 -19.26 -28.42 2.41
C ARG A 4 -18.33 -27.28 1.96
N ILE A 5 -17.00 -27.50 2.03
CA ILE A 5 -16.00 -26.48 1.65
C ILE A 5 -15.94 -26.31 0.12
N ARG A 6 -16.31 -27.31 -0.68
CA ARG A 6 -16.35 -27.19 -2.16
C ARG A 6 -17.65 -26.54 -2.69
N LEU A 7 -18.73 -26.52 -1.89
CA LEU A 7 -20.00 -25.91 -2.30
C LEU A 7 -20.00 -24.39 -2.13
N LEU A 8 -19.27 -23.87 -1.15
CA LEU A 8 -19.22 -22.44 -0.85
C LEU A 8 -18.61 -21.60 -1.99
N PRO A 9 -17.44 -21.95 -2.57
CA PRO A 9 -16.91 -21.20 -3.72
C PRO A 9 -17.75 -21.38 -4.99
N MET A 10 -18.38 -22.54 -5.21
CA MET A 10 -19.35 -22.70 -6.30
C MET A 10 -20.59 -21.83 -6.08
N LEU A 11 -21.11 -21.76 -4.86
CA LEU A 11 -22.24 -20.89 -4.52
C LEU A 11 -21.87 -19.41 -4.66
N ALA A 12 -20.66 -19.01 -4.24
CA ALA A 12 -20.17 -17.64 -4.42
C ALA A 12 -19.99 -17.29 -5.91
N ALA A 13 -19.41 -18.20 -6.71
CA ALA A 13 -19.30 -18.03 -8.16
C ALA A 13 -20.68 -18.00 -8.84
N VAL A 14 -21.63 -18.83 -8.42
CA VAL A 14 -23.01 -18.83 -8.92
C VAL A 14 -23.75 -17.56 -8.49
N LEU A 15 -23.50 -17.06 -7.27
CA LEU A 15 -24.08 -15.78 -6.80
C LEU A 15 -23.53 -14.59 -7.57
N VAL A 16 -22.24 -14.57 -7.84
CA VAL A 16 -21.57 -13.56 -8.70
C VAL A 16 -22.08 -13.65 -10.13
N LEU A 17 -22.20 -14.86 -10.69
CA LEU A 17 -22.80 -15.06 -12.00
C LEU A 17 -24.29 -14.66 -12.01
N ALA A 18 -25.04 -14.99 -10.97
CA ALA A 18 -26.45 -14.61 -10.84
C ALA A 18 -26.64 -13.11 -10.71
N VAL A 19 -25.75 -12.42 -9.96
CA VAL A 19 -25.72 -10.95 -9.88
C VAL A 19 -25.31 -10.34 -11.23
N LEU A 20 -24.35 -10.92 -11.91
CA LEU A 20 -23.93 -10.49 -13.26
C LEU A 20 -25.02 -10.76 -14.30
N CYS A 21 -25.78 -11.86 -14.18
CA CYS A 21 -26.90 -12.17 -15.07
C CYS A 21 -28.18 -11.41 -14.72
N ALA A 22 -28.39 -11.04 -13.46
CA ALA A 22 -29.54 -10.24 -13.01
C ALA A 22 -29.31 -8.73 -13.22
N ALA A 23 -28.06 -8.28 -13.36
CA ALA A 23 -27.73 -6.88 -13.60
C ALA A 23 -28.46 -6.26 -14.81
N PRO A 24 -28.67 -6.95 -15.94
CA PRO A 24 -29.51 -6.43 -17.03
C PRO A 24 -30.97 -6.16 -16.62
N ALA A 25 -31.57 -7.07 -15.84
CA ALA A 25 -32.97 -6.93 -15.40
C ALA A 25 -33.19 -5.79 -14.41
N PHE A 26 -32.19 -5.49 -13.55
CA PHE A 26 -32.21 -4.33 -12.65
C PHE A 26 -31.90 -3.01 -13.37
N ALA A 27 -31.19 -3.06 -14.50
CA ALA A 27 -30.87 -1.90 -15.31
C ALA A 27 -32.05 -1.41 -16.15
N GLU A 28 -33.00 -2.31 -16.52
CA GLU A 28 -34.22 -1.97 -17.26
C GLU A 28 -35.30 -1.37 -16.38
N SER A 29 -35.31 -1.63 -15.06
CA SER A 29 -36.35 -1.15 -14.16
C SER A 29 -36.20 0.30 -13.66
N GLY A 30 -35.11 0.97 -14.01
CA GLY A 30 -34.80 2.34 -13.55
C GLY A 30 -34.55 3.39 -14.62
N ALA A 31 -34.68 3.06 -15.90
CA ALA A 31 -34.34 4.00 -16.99
C ALA A 31 -35.41 3.97 -18.08
N GLN A 32 -36.50 4.73 -17.86
CA GLN A 32 -37.23 5.36 -18.95
C GLN A 32 -36.75 6.81 -19.13
N ASP A 33 -35.43 6.98 -19.31
CA ASP A 33 -34.91 8.20 -19.93
C ASP A 33 -34.18 7.79 -21.21
N GLU A 34 -34.50 8.47 -22.31
CA GLU A 34 -33.83 8.34 -23.60
C GLU A 34 -32.31 8.35 -23.42
N PRO A 35 -31.51 7.74 -24.33
CA PRO A 35 -30.07 7.74 -24.25
C PRO A 35 -29.51 9.12 -24.54
N GLY A 36 -29.72 10.06 -23.64
CA GLY A 36 -28.99 11.30 -23.55
C GLY A 36 -27.66 10.98 -22.89
N SER A 37 -26.58 11.20 -23.60
CA SER A 37 -25.21 11.06 -23.10
C SER A 37 -25.08 11.77 -21.75
N ARG A 38 -24.80 11.00 -20.68
CA ARG A 38 -24.58 11.56 -19.36
C ARG A 38 -23.25 12.33 -19.36
N MET A 39 -23.33 13.66 -19.29
CA MET A 39 -22.15 14.53 -19.22
C MET A 39 -21.52 14.43 -17.83
N VAL A 40 -20.26 14.06 -17.78
CA VAL A 40 -19.44 13.94 -16.58
C VAL A 40 -18.27 14.91 -16.61
N GLU A 41 -17.65 15.19 -15.47
CA GLU A 41 -16.40 15.98 -15.44
C GLU A 41 -15.34 15.31 -16.32
N CYS A 42 -14.68 16.11 -17.14
CA CYS A 42 -13.60 15.64 -18.01
C CYS A 42 -12.42 15.17 -17.15
N ALA A 43 -12.05 13.91 -17.28
CA ALA A 43 -10.96 13.31 -16.50
C ALA A 43 -9.59 13.95 -16.80
N GLU A 44 -9.36 14.42 -18.06
CA GLU A 44 -8.09 15.03 -18.44
C GLU A 44 -7.86 16.42 -17.85
N CYS A 45 -8.90 17.18 -17.57
CA CYS A 45 -8.77 18.53 -17.01
C CYS A 45 -9.43 18.70 -15.64
N GLY A 46 -9.91 17.63 -15.02
CA GLY A 46 -10.57 17.69 -13.71
C GLY A 46 -11.75 18.66 -13.66
N GLY A 47 -12.48 18.82 -14.78
CA GLY A 47 -13.63 19.71 -14.87
C GLY A 47 -13.30 21.18 -15.13
N SER A 48 -12.02 21.58 -15.16
CA SER A 48 -11.59 22.97 -15.34
C SER A 48 -11.82 23.51 -16.76
N GLY A 49 -11.86 22.63 -17.76
CA GLY A 49 -11.88 22.99 -19.18
C GLY A 49 -10.54 23.49 -19.72
N ALA A 50 -9.54 23.66 -18.88
CA ALA A 50 -8.20 24.14 -19.24
C ALA A 50 -7.27 22.97 -19.60
N CYS A 51 -6.25 23.24 -20.41
CA CYS A 51 -5.20 22.27 -20.69
C CYS A 51 -4.30 22.10 -19.46
N MET A 52 -4.27 20.90 -18.90
CA MET A 52 -3.47 20.59 -17.71
C MET A 52 -1.97 20.49 -17.99
N GLU A 53 -1.56 20.19 -19.23
CA GLU A 53 -0.13 20.12 -19.58
C GLU A 53 0.56 21.48 -19.56
N CYS A 54 -0.12 22.53 -19.99
CA CYS A 54 0.50 23.86 -20.04
C CYS A 54 -0.07 24.87 -19.03
N LEU A 55 -1.20 24.58 -18.40
CA LEU A 55 -1.87 25.46 -17.43
C LEU A 55 -1.97 26.94 -17.91
N GLY A 56 -2.12 27.13 -19.24
CA GLY A 56 -2.21 28.44 -19.82
C GLY A 56 -0.87 29.18 -20.02
N LYS A 57 0.26 28.58 -19.77
CA LYS A 57 1.58 29.24 -19.80
C LYS A 57 2.41 29.00 -21.06
N ASP A 58 2.05 28.02 -21.88
CA ASP A 58 2.82 27.66 -23.06
C ASP A 58 1.98 27.76 -24.33
N ALA A 59 2.28 28.76 -25.14
CA ALA A 59 1.64 28.99 -26.45
C ALA A 59 2.02 27.93 -27.50
N ALA A 60 3.02 27.09 -27.26
CA ALA A 60 3.50 26.04 -28.14
C ALA A 60 3.07 24.62 -27.67
N CYS A 61 2.22 24.51 -26.68
CA CYS A 61 1.77 23.22 -26.15
C CYS A 61 1.11 22.36 -27.24
N GLY A 62 1.68 21.18 -27.48
CA GLY A 62 1.18 20.24 -28.49
C GLY A 62 -0.21 19.64 -28.13
N ALA A 63 -0.52 19.48 -26.87
CA ALA A 63 -1.78 18.87 -26.40
C ALA A 63 -3.00 19.80 -26.64
N CYS A 64 -2.84 21.11 -26.51
CA CYS A 64 -3.93 22.06 -26.75
C CYS A 64 -3.73 22.95 -28.04
N GLY A 65 -2.64 22.77 -28.74
CA GLY A 65 -2.30 23.59 -29.93
C GLY A 65 -2.24 25.10 -29.62
N GLY A 66 -1.82 25.46 -28.40
CA GLY A 66 -1.73 26.85 -27.94
C GLY A 66 -3.07 27.50 -27.58
N LYS A 67 -4.18 26.75 -27.55
CA LYS A 67 -5.52 27.29 -27.27
C LYS A 67 -5.86 27.37 -25.79
N ASN A 68 -5.02 26.80 -24.92
CA ASN A 68 -5.19 26.71 -23.45
C ASN A 68 -6.48 25.98 -22.96
N ILE A 69 -7.13 25.27 -23.85
CA ILE A 69 -8.36 24.51 -23.58
C ILE A 69 -8.05 23.01 -23.62
N CYS A 70 -8.72 22.24 -22.76
CA CYS A 70 -8.61 20.80 -22.77
C CYS A 70 -9.12 20.23 -24.12
N GLY A 71 -8.28 19.45 -24.80
CA GLY A 71 -8.61 18.87 -26.11
C GLY A 71 -9.76 17.85 -26.01
N ALA A 72 -9.83 17.07 -24.92
CA ALA A 72 -10.85 16.04 -24.73
C ALA A 72 -12.27 16.60 -24.55
N CYS A 73 -12.43 17.73 -23.87
CA CYS A 73 -13.75 18.32 -23.63
C CYS A 73 -13.98 19.63 -24.41
N GLY A 74 -13.03 20.06 -25.23
CA GLY A 74 -13.13 21.32 -26.00
C GLY A 74 -13.31 22.56 -25.14
N GLY A 75 -12.83 22.54 -23.89
CA GLY A 75 -12.94 23.64 -22.92
C GLY A 75 -14.22 23.64 -22.09
N SER A 76 -15.13 22.69 -22.29
CA SER A 76 -16.39 22.62 -21.55
C SER A 76 -16.21 22.11 -20.09
N GLY A 77 -15.08 21.48 -19.78
CA GLY A 77 -14.85 20.79 -18.51
C GLY A 77 -15.64 19.49 -18.36
N ARG A 78 -16.43 19.10 -19.37
CA ARG A 78 -17.30 17.91 -19.34
C ARG A 78 -17.15 17.07 -20.60
N THR A 79 -17.22 15.75 -20.44
CA THR A 79 -17.23 14.75 -21.51
C THR A 79 -18.39 13.79 -21.34
N GLU A 80 -18.74 13.07 -22.39
CA GLU A 80 -19.71 11.99 -22.29
C GLU A 80 -19.11 10.82 -21.50
N ALA A 81 -19.87 10.25 -20.56
CA ALA A 81 -19.46 9.06 -19.84
C ALA A 81 -19.52 7.85 -20.77
N GLU A 82 -18.43 7.10 -20.92
CA GLU A 82 -18.39 5.89 -21.74
C GLU A 82 -19.24 4.76 -21.12
N SER A 83 -19.42 4.77 -19.82
CA SER A 83 -20.22 3.79 -19.09
C SER A 83 -21.37 4.44 -18.32
N ARG A 84 -22.57 3.82 -18.38
CA ARG A 84 -23.73 4.19 -17.55
C ARG A 84 -23.48 3.99 -16.05
N PHE A 85 -22.49 3.21 -15.67
CA PHE A 85 -22.09 2.94 -14.28
C PHE A 85 -21.04 3.92 -13.74
N TYR A 86 -20.55 4.83 -14.60
CA TYR A 86 -19.54 5.83 -14.21
C TYR A 86 -20.08 6.74 -13.09
N ASN A 87 -19.23 7.01 -12.07
CA ASN A 87 -19.57 7.85 -10.93
C ASN A 87 -20.83 7.38 -10.19
N THR A 88 -20.98 6.07 -10.00
CA THR A 88 -22.08 5.45 -9.24
C THR A 88 -21.52 4.47 -8.21
N ALA A 89 -22.38 3.99 -7.29
CA ALA A 89 -21.98 2.94 -6.33
C ALA A 89 -21.47 1.66 -7.02
N TRP A 90 -21.87 1.39 -8.25
CA TRP A 90 -21.40 0.24 -9.04
C TRP A 90 -19.90 0.32 -9.36
N SER A 91 -19.30 1.51 -9.35
CA SER A 91 -17.86 1.69 -9.55
C SER A 91 -17.00 1.01 -8.47
N LEU A 92 -17.56 0.76 -7.28
CA LEU A 92 -16.90 0.04 -6.19
C LEU A 92 -17.12 -1.48 -6.23
N LEU A 93 -17.97 -1.98 -7.11
CA LEU A 93 -18.31 -3.41 -7.18
C LEU A 93 -17.13 -4.30 -7.61
N PRO A 94 -16.29 -3.94 -8.60
CA PRO A 94 -15.15 -4.76 -9.02
C PRO A 94 -14.19 -5.10 -7.89
N PRO A 95 -13.64 -4.14 -7.12
CA PRO A 95 -12.75 -4.45 -6.00
C PRO A 95 -13.48 -5.20 -4.88
N LEU A 96 -14.75 -4.91 -4.59
CA LEU A 96 -15.52 -5.64 -3.58
C LEU A 96 -15.70 -7.11 -3.94
N ILE A 97 -15.95 -7.43 -5.22
CA ILE A 97 -16.00 -8.81 -5.72
C ILE A 97 -14.63 -9.49 -5.51
N ALA A 98 -13.54 -8.86 -5.99
CA ALA A 98 -12.21 -9.42 -5.88
C ALA A 98 -11.82 -9.73 -4.44
N ILE A 99 -12.02 -8.76 -3.53
CA ILE A 99 -11.68 -8.90 -2.11
C ILE A 99 -12.53 -9.98 -1.43
N THR A 100 -13.85 -9.94 -1.66
CA THR A 100 -14.77 -10.92 -1.06
C THR A 100 -14.42 -12.35 -1.50
N LEU A 101 -14.15 -12.54 -2.79
CA LEU A 101 -13.74 -13.84 -3.32
C LEU A 101 -12.39 -14.27 -2.74
N ALA A 102 -11.39 -13.39 -2.69
CA ALA A 102 -10.07 -13.71 -2.14
C ALA A 102 -10.15 -14.16 -0.66
N LEU A 103 -10.95 -13.48 0.15
CA LEU A 103 -11.13 -13.83 1.57
C LEU A 103 -11.90 -15.16 1.76
N ILE A 104 -12.87 -15.46 0.90
CA ILE A 104 -13.67 -16.69 0.99
C ILE A 104 -12.92 -17.88 0.42
N THR A 105 -12.35 -17.74 -0.79
CA THR A 105 -11.71 -18.84 -1.52
C THR A 105 -10.27 -19.08 -1.06
N LYS A 106 -9.63 -18.06 -0.49
CA LYS A 106 -8.20 -18.01 -0.16
C LYS A 106 -7.32 -18.17 -1.41
N GLU A 107 -7.83 -17.72 -2.55
CA GLU A 107 -7.13 -17.76 -3.82
C GLU A 107 -7.18 -16.35 -4.43
N VAL A 108 -6.01 -15.73 -4.67
CA VAL A 108 -5.88 -14.32 -5.03
C VAL A 108 -6.01 -14.12 -6.53
N TYR A 109 -5.34 -14.94 -7.35
CA TYR A 109 -5.22 -14.69 -8.79
C TYR A 109 -6.57 -14.72 -9.50
N SER A 110 -7.36 -15.79 -9.29
CA SER A 110 -8.68 -15.90 -9.88
C SER A 110 -9.65 -14.84 -9.34
N SER A 111 -9.53 -14.52 -8.05
CA SER A 111 -10.37 -13.51 -7.39
C SER A 111 -10.14 -12.11 -7.99
N LEU A 112 -8.88 -11.71 -8.15
CA LEU A 112 -8.52 -10.45 -8.79
C LEU A 112 -8.96 -10.43 -10.25
N PHE A 113 -8.72 -11.52 -10.99
CA PHE A 113 -9.12 -11.60 -12.40
C PHE A 113 -10.64 -11.50 -12.59
N ILE A 114 -11.44 -12.13 -11.71
CA ILE A 114 -12.91 -12.00 -11.73
C ILE A 114 -13.33 -10.55 -11.45
N GLY A 115 -12.68 -9.86 -10.49
CA GLY A 115 -12.91 -8.45 -10.23
C GLY A 115 -12.58 -7.56 -11.44
N ILE A 116 -11.43 -7.81 -12.10
CA ILE A 116 -11.02 -7.11 -13.32
C ILE A 116 -12.05 -7.33 -14.44
N ALA A 117 -12.49 -8.58 -14.64
CA ALA A 117 -13.50 -8.91 -15.65
C ALA A 117 -14.85 -8.22 -15.35
N ALA A 118 -15.26 -8.19 -14.08
CA ALA A 118 -16.45 -7.46 -13.66
C ALA A 118 -16.34 -5.94 -13.93
N GLY A 119 -15.18 -5.35 -13.68
CA GLY A 119 -14.89 -3.95 -14.00
C GLY A 119 -14.99 -3.67 -15.50
N GLY A 120 -14.36 -4.51 -16.32
CA GLY A 120 -14.45 -4.41 -17.78
C GLY A 120 -15.87 -4.55 -18.32
N LEU A 121 -16.67 -5.49 -17.74
CA LEU A 121 -18.09 -5.68 -18.10
C LEU A 121 -18.92 -4.42 -17.81
N LEU A 122 -18.75 -3.83 -16.64
CA LEU A 122 -19.44 -2.59 -16.27
C LEU A 122 -19.00 -1.42 -17.13
N TYR A 123 -17.70 -1.29 -17.40
CA TYR A 123 -17.17 -0.23 -18.26
C TYR A 123 -17.75 -0.33 -19.67
N ALA A 124 -17.72 -1.51 -20.28
CA ALA A 124 -18.19 -1.76 -21.63
C ALA A 124 -19.74 -1.92 -21.75
N ASN A 125 -20.50 -1.60 -20.70
CA ASN A 125 -21.96 -1.76 -20.68
C ASN A 125 -22.41 -3.16 -21.12
N PHE A 126 -21.69 -4.21 -20.67
CA PHE A 126 -21.89 -5.64 -21.00
C PHE A 126 -21.60 -6.03 -22.45
N SER A 127 -20.90 -5.20 -23.24
CA SER A 127 -20.37 -5.61 -24.54
C SER A 127 -19.23 -6.60 -24.35
N PHE A 128 -19.27 -7.77 -24.99
CA PHE A 128 -18.20 -8.79 -24.88
C PHE A 128 -16.89 -8.27 -25.45
N GLU A 129 -16.90 -7.73 -26.66
CA GLU A 129 -15.72 -7.19 -27.34
C GLU A 129 -15.11 -6.03 -26.53
N GLY A 130 -15.94 -5.05 -26.13
CA GLY A 130 -15.51 -3.92 -25.31
C GLY A 130 -14.92 -4.36 -23.97
N THR A 131 -15.51 -5.39 -23.34
CA THR A 131 -15.00 -5.97 -22.09
C THR A 131 -13.60 -6.55 -22.28
N VAL A 132 -13.42 -7.39 -23.30
CA VAL A 132 -12.12 -8.04 -23.57
C VAL A 132 -11.06 -6.98 -23.88
N LEU A 133 -11.37 -6.03 -24.76
CA LEU A 133 -10.44 -4.97 -25.11
C LEU A 133 -10.07 -4.12 -23.90
N HIS A 134 -11.05 -3.71 -23.09
CA HIS A 134 -10.78 -2.87 -21.92
C HIS A 134 -9.99 -3.61 -20.84
N VAL A 135 -10.30 -4.88 -20.56
CA VAL A 135 -9.55 -5.72 -19.60
C VAL A 135 -8.09 -5.88 -20.03
N PHE A 136 -7.82 -6.20 -21.29
CA PHE A 136 -6.45 -6.45 -21.73
C PHE A 136 -5.70 -5.17 -22.07
N GLN A 137 -6.25 -4.27 -22.88
CA GLN A 137 -5.55 -3.04 -23.28
C GLN A 137 -5.62 -1.97 -22.20
N GLY A 138 -6.80 -1.65 -21.69
CA GLY A 138 -7.00 -0.63 -20.64
C GLY A 138 -6.55 -1.07 -19.25
N GLY A 139 -6.53 -2.38 -19.00
CA GLY A 139 -6.03 -2.98 -17.76
C GLY A 139 -4.59 -3.46 -17.89
N ILE A 140 -4.39 -4.73 -18.27
CA ILE A 140 -3.09 -5.43 -18.14
C ILE A 140 -1.98 -4.74 -18.94
N VAL A 141 -2.21 -4.45 -20.22
CA VAL A 141 -1.19 -3.82 -21.07
C VAL A 141 -0.88 -2.40 -20.61
N SER A 142 -1.90 -1.61 -20.28
CA SER A 142 -1.74 -0.23 -19.81
C SER A 142 -0.86 -0.18 -18.55
N VAL A 143 -1.14 -1.00 -17.54
CA VAL A 143 -0.37 -1.00 -16.27
C VAL A 143 1.05 -1.55 -16.44
N LEU A 144 1.28 -2.48 -17.37
CA LEU A 144 2.61 -2.97 -17.71
C LEU A 144 3.39 -2.06 -18.66
N SER A 145 2.73 -1.07 -19.26
CA SER A 145 3.37 -0.03 -20.07
C SER A 145 3.67 1.23 -19.26
N ASP A 146 3.17 1.32 -18.05
CA ASP A 146 3.42 2.43 -17.14
C ASP A 146 4.84 2.35 -16.58
N ALA A 147 5.64 3.41 -16.78
CA ALA A 147 7.05 3.43 -16.40
C ALA A 147 7.26 3.29 -14.89
N TYR A 148 6.36 3.85 -14.09
CA TYR A 148 6.42 3.76 -12.62
C TYR A 148 6.23 2.31 -12.17
N ASN A 149 5.19 1.64 -12.66
CA ASN A 149 4.89 0.24 -12.35
C ASN A 149 6.03 -0.68 -12.77
N VAL A 150 6.52 -0.52 -14.02
CA VAL A 150 7.63 -1.33 -14.56
C VAL A 150 8.91 -1.12 -13.73
N GLY A 151 9.22 0.09 -13.30
CA GLY A 151 10.38 0.35 -12.44
C GLY A 151 10.30 -0.40 -11.11
N ILE A 152 9.12 -0.48 -10.50
CA ILE A 152 8.90 -1.31 -9.30
C ILE A 152 9.10 -2.80 -9.58
N LEU A 153 8.58 -3.30 -10.72
CA LEU A 153 8.79 -4.72 -11.10
C LEU A 153 10.27 -5.04 -11.33
N VAL A 154 11.02 -4.13 -11.98
CA VAL A 154 12.47 -4.27 -12.16
C VAL A 154 13.19 -4.31 -10.81
N PHE A 155 12.83 -3.40 -9.89
CA PHE A 155 13.37 -3.40 -8.54
C PHE A 155 13.15 -4.74 -7.81
N LEU A 156 11.95 -5.32 -7.89
CA LEU A 156 11.63 -6.63 -7.32
C LEU A 156 12.53 -7.73 -7.86
N VAL A 157 12.72 -7.78 -9.17
CA VAL A 157 13.58 -8.80 -9.84
C VAL A 157 15.04 -8.65 -9.39
N VAL A 158 15.54 -7.42 -9.34
CA VAL A 158 16.92 -7.15 -8.89
C VAL A 158 17.08 -7.54 -7.42
N LEU A 159 16.14 -7.18 -6.56
CA LEU A 159 16.17 -7.55 -5.15
C LEU A 159 16.11 -9.07 -4.97
N GLY A 160 15.23 -9.77 -5.68
CA GLY A 160 15.15 -11.23 -5.66
C GLY A 160 16.48 -11.88 -6.06
N THR A 161 17.15 -11.32 -7.07
CA THR A 161 18.49 -11.75 -7.51
C THR A 161 19.52 -11.54 -6.40
N MET A 162 19.54 -10.36 -5.77
CA MET A 162 20.46 -10.07 -4.66
C MET A 162 20.22 -10.99 -3.46
N VAL A 163 18.97 -11.25 -3.10
CA VAL A 163 18.60 -12.19 -2.01
C VAL A 163 19.08 -13.60 -2.34
N CYS A 164 18.92 -14.08 -3.58
CA CYS A 164 19.45 -15.36 -4.01
C CYS A 164 20.97 -15.42 -3.86
N MET A 165 21.70 -14.38 -4.28
CA MET A 165 23.16 -14.29 -4.13
C MET A 165 23.59 -14.29 -2.66
N MET A 166 22.93 -13.49 -1.79
CA MET A 166 23.21 -13.44 -0.36
C MET A 166 23.01 -14.81 0.31
N ASN A 167 21.96 -15.54 -0.08
CA ASN A 167 21.67 -16.88 0.43
C ASN A 167 22.74 -17.90 -0.04
N LYS A 168 23.04 -17.95 -1.35
CA LYS A 168 24.05 -18.85 -1.91
C LYS A 168 25.48 -18.55 -1.42
N ALA A 169 25.80 -17.28 -1.17
CA ALA A 169 27.07 -16.89 -0.55
C ALA A 169 27.16 -17.27 0.96
N GLY A 170 26.04 -17.73 1.55
CA GLY A 170 25.98 -18.13 2.96
C GLY A 170 25.88 -16.95 3.94
N GLY A 171 25.62 -15.74 3.45
CA GLY A 171 25.49 -14.53 4.27
C GLY A 171 24.33 -14.60 5.24
N SER A 172 23.15 -15.04 4.77
CA SER A 172 21.95 -15.20 5.60
C SER A 172 22.14 -16.22 6.72
N ALA A 173 22.77 -17.37 6.42
CA ALA A 173 23.08 -18.38 7.42
C ALA A 173 24.09 -17.88 8.47
N ALA A 174 25.11 -17.13 8.03
CA ALA A 174 26.09 -16.53 8.93
C ALA A 174 25.47 -15.47 9.86
N PHE A 175 24.58 -14.64 9.31
CA PHE A 175 23.83 -13.64 10.08
C PHE A 175 22.89 -14.31 11.08
N GLY A 176 22.21 -15.39 10.68
CA GLY A 176 21.39 -16.18 11.59
C GLY A 176 22.18 -16.75 12.77
N ARG A 177 23.43 -17.25 12.55
CA ARG A 177 24.34 -17.69 13.63
C ARG A 177 24.76 -16.54 14.53
N TRP A 178 25.10 -15.38 13.96
CA TRP A 178 25.45 -14.18 14.72
C TRP A 178 24.27 -13.69 15.57
N ALA A 179 23.10 -13.62 14.99
CA ALA A 179 21.87 -13.19 15.68
C ALA A 179 21.53 -14.09 16.88
N GLN A 180 21.81 -15.39 16.79
CA GLN A 180 21.62 -16.31 17.93
C GLN A 180 22.44 -15.94 19.17
N THR A 181 23.61 -15.36 18.98
CA THR A 181 24.49 -15.00 20.10
C THR A 181 24.14 -13.64 20.68
N HIS A 182 23.59 -12.73 19.88
CA HIS A 182 23.31 -11.33 20.24
C HIS A 182 21.84 -11.09 20.58
N ILE A 183 20.91 -11.68 19.81
CA ILE A 183 19.47 -11.60 20.06
C ILE A 183 19.05 -12.88 20.79
N LYS A 184 18.75 -12.75 22.09
CA LYS A 184 18.53 -13.93 22.95
C LYS A 184 17.05 -14.28 23.15
N SER A 185 16.12 -13.52 22.61
CA SER A 185 14.70 -13.72 22.86
C SER A 185 13.82 -13.46 21.64
N ARG A 186 12.68 -14.12 21.58
CA ARG A 186 11.63 -13.93 20.58
C ARG A 186 11.14 -12.47 20.55
N VAL A 187 10.99 -11.85 21.72
CA VAL A 187 10.63 -10.44 21.86
C VAL A 187 11.74 -9.54 21.29
N GLY A 188 13.01 -9.86 21.59
CA GLY A 188 14.16 -9.12 21.04
C GLY A 188 14.25 -9.18 19.52
N ALA A 189 13.93 -10.32 18.90
CA ALA A 189 13.89 -10.47 17.46
C ALA A 189 12.81 -9.58 16.81
N GLN A 190 11.61 -9.57 17.40
CA GLN A 190 10.51 -8.73 16.93
C GLN A 190 10.81 -7.23 17.14
N LEU A 191 11.32 -6.83 18.30
CA LEU A 191 11.69 -5.43 18.54
C LEU A 191 12.84 -4.95 17.65
N ALA A 192 13.80 -5.83 17.34
CA ALA A 192 14.86 -5.52 16.38
C ALA A 192 14.29 -5.32 14.96
N THR A 193 13.27 -6.11 14.57
CA THR A 193 12.55 -5.92 13.31
C THR A 193 11.82 -4.59 13.29
N VAL A 194 11.11 -4.25 14.37
CA VAL A 194 10.45 -2.95 14.54
C VAL A 194 11.46 -1.80 14.42
N ALA A 195 12.59 -1.89 15.14
CA ALA A 195 13.63 -0.84 15.10
C ALA A 195 14.21 -0.65 13.69
N LEU A 196 14.44 -1.75 12.96
CA LEU A 196 14.92 -1.67 11.58
C LEU A 196 13.86 -1.04 10.66
N GLY A 197 12.58 -1.41 10.81
CA GLY A 197 11.48 -0.79 10.07
C GLY A 197 11.39 0.73 10.33
N PHE A 198 11.58 1.17 11.55
CA PHE A 198 11.67 2.60 11.88
C PHE A 198 12.87 3.30 11.25
N LEU A 199 14.00 2.63 11.12
CA LEU A 199 15.19 3.21 10.49
C LEU A 199 15.02 3.40 8.98
N ILE A 200 14.17 2.58 8.34
CA ILE A 200 13.88 2.64 6.91
C ILE A 200 12.53 3.35 6.69
N PHE A 201 12.38 4.57 7.20
CA PHE A 201 11.15 5.37 7.14
C PHE A 201 10.97 6.16 5.84
N ILE A 202 11.92 6.05 4.94
CA ILE A 202 12.07 6.91 3.76
C ILE A 202 10.98 6.61 2.71
N ASP A 203 10.75 5.32 2.48
CA ASP A 203 9.81 4.79 1.50
C ASP A 203 9.26 3.45 1.99
N ASP A 204 7.98 3.22 1.84
CA ASP A 204 7.27 2.04 2.34
C ASP A 204 7.57 0.77 1.53
N TYR A 205 7.69 0.87 0.21
CA TYR A 205 8.06 -0.27 -0.65
C TYR A 205 9.46 -0.77 -0.31
N PHE A 206 10.39 0.16 -0.17
CA PHE A 206 11.76 -0.15 0.22
C PHE A 206 11.82 -0.77 1.62
N ASN A 207 11.02 -0.25 2.57
CA ASN A 207 10.89 -0.82 3.91
C ASN A 207 10.43 -2.28 3.84
N CYS A 208 9.31 -2.56 3.19
CA CYS A 208 8.71 -3.90 3.12
C CYS A 208 9.71 -4.96 2.67
N LEU A 209 10.44 -4.70 1.61
CA LEU A 209 11.32 -5.69 1.00
C LEU A 209 12.65 -5.81 1.74
N THR A 210 13.20 -4.69 2.20
CA THR A 210 14.51 -4.68 2.87
C THR A 210 14.42 -5.26 4.29
N VAL A 211 13.47 -4.79 5.11
CA VAL A 211 13.28 -5.31 6.48
C VAL A 211 12.99 -6.81 6.44
N GLY A 212 12.14 -7.26 5.50
CA GLY A 212 11.82 -8.66 5.33
C GLY A 212 13.06 -9.50 5.02
N SER A 213 13.83 -9.11 4.02
CA SER A 213 15.02 -9.87 3.60
C SER A 213 16.08 -9.97 4.70
N VAL A 214 16.25 -8.91 5.50
CA VAL A 214 17.23 -8.84 6.60
C VAL A 214 16.78 -9.62 7.83
N MET A 215 15.53 -9.43 8.25
CA MET A 215 15.06 -9.93 9.55
C MET A 215 14.49 -11.34 9.50
N ARG A 216 14.13 -11.84 8.32
CA ARG A 216 13.61 -13.20 8.14
C ARG A 216 14.49 -14.28 8.78
N PRO A 217 15.82 -14.37 8.53
CA PRO A 217 16.66 -15.38 9.17
C PRO A 217 16.69 -15.28 10.70
N VAL A 218 16.51 -14.06 11.24
CA VAL A 218 16.48 -13.81 12.68
C VAL A 218 15.17 -14.28 13.29
N THR A 219 14.06 -13.88 12.69
CA THR A 219 12.70 -14.23 13.15
C THR A 219 12.42 -15.73 13.05
N ASP A 220 12.85 -16.38 11.96
CA ASP A 220 12.74 -17.84 11.79
C ASP A 220 13.46 -18.59 12.90
N LYS A 221 14.66 -18.16 13.22
CA LYS A 221 15.47 -18.76 14.29
C LYS A 221 14.81 -18.66 15.66
N HIS A 222 14.11 -17.55 15.91
CA HIS A 222 13.38 -17.32 17.15
C HIS A 222 11.93 -17.83 17.09
N ARG A 223 11.57 -18.64 16.07
CA ARG A 223 10.26 -19.25 15.88
C ARG A 223 9.12 -18.23 15.89
N VAL A 224 9.35 -17.06 15.28
CA VAL A 224 8.30 -16.07 14.98
C VAL A 224 7.70 -16.46 13.63
N SER A 225 6.36 -16.51 13.52
CA SER A 225 5.71 -16.90 12.27
C SER A 225 6.01 -15.88 11.14
N ARG A 226 6.01 -16.37 9.90
CA ARG A 226 6.15 -15.51 8.72
C ARG A 226 5.01 -14.49 8.63
N ALA A 227 3.81 -14.86 9.07
CA ALA A 227 2.67 -13.96 9.17
C ALA A 227 2.92 -12.82 10.17
N LYS A 228 3.54 -13.11 11.33
CA LYS A 228 3.89 -12.07 12.32
C LYS A 228 4.99 -11.17 11.81
N LEU A 229 5.99 -11.72 11.13
CA LEU A 229 7.02 -10.93 10.47
C LEU A 229 6.41 -10.00 9.42
N ALA A 230 5.54 -10.51 8.55
CA ALA A 230 4.85 -9.72 7.53
C ALA A 230 4.04 -8.58 8.16
N TYR A 231 3.30 -8.86 9.26
CA TYR A 231 2.58 -7.83 10.01
C TYR A 231 3.50 -6.74 10.57
N ILE A 232 4.66 -7.09 11.16
CA ILE A 232 5.60 -6.09 11.69
C ILE A 232 6.17 -5.23 10.56
N ILE A 233 6.49 -5.83 9.43
CA ILE A 233 6.98 -5.12 8.24
C ILE A 233 5.92 -4.13 7.75
N ASP A 234 4.72 -4.59 7.48
CA ASP A 234 3.61 -3.80 6.95
C ASP A 234 3.23 -2.65 7.93
N ALA A 235 3.15 -2.97 9.24
CA ALA A 235 2.88 -1.98 10.29
C ALA A 235 4.01 -0.98 10.53
N THR A 236 5.23 -1.22 10.03
CA THR A 236 6.36 -0.27 10.06
C THR A 236 6.64 0.39 8.71
N ALA A 237 5.94 0.02 7.65
CA ALA A 237 6.05 0.63 6.33
C ALA A 237 5.20 1.91 6.24
N ALA A 238 4.03 1.85 5.63
CA ALA A 238 3.15 3.00 5.47
C ALA A 238 2.82 3.75 6.78
N PRO A 239 2.52 3.08 7.93
CA PRO A 239 2.26 3.79 9.18
C PRO A 239 3.45 4.61 9.72
N VAL A 240 4.69 4.22 9.44
CA VAL A 240 5.86 5.01 9.83
C VAL A 240 6.15 6.12 8.82
N CYS A 241 6.06 5.82 7.52
CA CYS A 241 6.32 6.80 6.47
C CYS A 241 5.36 8.00 6.52
N ILE A 242 4.07 7.77 6.86
CA ILE A 242 3.04 8.83 6.92
C ILE A 242 3.20 9.78 8.12
N ILE A 243 4.04 9.48 9.09
CA ILE A 243 4.36 10.35 10.22
C ILE A 243 5.82 10.84 10.18
N ALA A 244 6.59 10.44 9.18
CA ALA A 244 7.96 10.87 9.00
C ALA A 244 8.02 12.15 8.18
N PRO A 245 8.58 13.27 8.72
CA PRO A 245 8.57 14.56 8.03
C PRO A 245 9.41 14.59 6.75
N ILE A 246 10.33 13.63 6.61
CA ILE A 246 11.22 13.48 5.44
C ILE A 246 10.98 12.08 4.86
N SER A 247 9.88 11.94 4.13
CA SER A 247 9.49 10.71 3.46
C SER A 247 8.88 10.99 2.09
N SER A 248 8.79 9.99 1.23
CA SER A 248 8.03 10.07 -0.02
C SER A 248 6.57 10.50 0.20
N TRP A 249 6.00 10.14 1.35
CA TRP A 249 4.64 10.48 1.75
C TRP A 249 4.47 11.96 2.13
N ALA A 250 5.43 12.55 2.86
CA ALA A 250 5.43 13.98 3.16
C ALA A 250 5.47 14.83 1.88
N ALA A 251 6.21 14.34 0.88
CA ALA A 251 6.25 14.93 -0.44
C ALA A 251 4.90 14.90 -1.14
N ALA A 252 4.32 13.70 -1.25
CA ALA A 252 3.05 13.52 -1.94
C ALA A 252 1.94 14.38 -1.33
N VAL A 253 1.81 14.40 0.00
CA VAL A 253 0.83 15.23 0.69
C VAL A 253 1.09 16.72 0.47
N SER A 254 2.37 17.13 0.47
CA SER A 254 2.75 18.52 0.22
C SER A 254 2.41 18.99 -1.19
N GLY A 255 2.42 18.08 -2.17
CA GLY A 255 2.08 18.38 -3.56
C GLY A 255 0.60 18.75 -3.81
N PHE A 256 -0.29 18.46 -2.85
CA PHE A 256 -1.71 18.86 -2.93
C PHE A 256 -1.98 20.25 -2.35
N VAL A 257 -0.98 20.91 -1.77
CA VAL A 257 -1.11 22.21 -1.09
C VAL A 257 -0.31 23.25 -1.85
N GLU A 258 -0.96 24.30 -2.30
CA GLU A 258 -0.32 25.43 -2.98
C GLU A 258 0.53 26.25 -2.01
N ASP A 259 1.40 27.14 -2.54
CA ASP A 259 2.19 28.13 -1.80
C ASP A 259 3.26 27.61 -0.81
N GLY A 260 3.79 26.39 -1.00
CA GLY A 260 4.89 25.87 -0.18
C GLY A 260 4.50 25.57 1.29
N LYS A 261 3.22 25.59 1.64
CA LYS A 261 2.70 25.31 2.99
C LYS A 261 2.47 23.83 3.26
N GLY A 262 2.62 22.95 2.25
CA GLY A 262 2.26 21.55 2.34
C GLY A 262 3.03 20.80 3.41
N LEU A 263 4.35 21.00 3.52
CA LEU A 263 5.17 20.35 4.56
C LEU A 263 4.76 20.82 5.98
N SER A 264 4.45 22.10 6.15
CA SER A 264 3.96 22.62 7.44
C SER A 264 2.63 21.99 7.83
N LEU A 265 1.71 21.86 6.87
CA LEU A 265 0.42 21.18 7.07
C LEU A 265 0.62 19.71 7.43
N PHE A 266 1.49 19.00 6.72
CA PHE A 266 1.83 17.62 7.01
C PHE A 266 2.35 17.44 8.44
N ILE A 267 3.33 18.27 8.86
CA ILE A 267 3.90 18.21 10.22
C ILE A 267 2.81 18.49 11.28
N ARG A 268 1.92 19.45 11.06
CA ARG A 268 0.80 19.76 11.98
C ARG A 268 -0.21 18.62 12.06
N ALA A 269 -0.37 17.83 11.01
CA ALA A 269 -1.28 16.69 10.97
C ALA A 269 -0.70 15.43 11.65
N ILE A 270 0.62 15.29 11.79
CA ILE A 270 1.26 14.11 12.41
C ILE A 270 0.68 13.72 13.76
N PRO A 271 0.50 14.66 14.75
CA PRO A 271 -0.02 14.30 16.09
C PRO A 271 -1.46 13.79 16.07
N TYR A 272 -2.21 14.10 15.00
CA TYR A 272 -3.59 13.65 14.79
C TYR A 272 -3.70 12.44 13.87
N ASN A 273 -2.60 11.89 13.37
CA ASN A 273 -2.61 10.65 12.57
C ASN A 273 -2.78 9.44 13.50
N PHE A 274 -3.99 9.29 14.05
CA PHE A 274 -4.28 8.32 15.11
C PHE A 274 -4.05 6.89 14.66
N TYR A 275 -4.41 6.53 13.42
CA TYR A 275 -4.23 5.15 12.98
C TYR A 275 -2.75 4.75 12.94
N ALA A 276 -1.88 5.56 12.38
CA ALA A 276 -0.46 5.29 12.35
C ALA A 276 0.13 5.18 13.78
N LEU A 277 -0.18 6.16 14.63
CA LEU A 277 0.31 6.19 16.01
C LEU A 277 -0.20 5.01 16.83
N PHE A 278 -1.47 4.64 16.67
CA PHE A 278 -2.05 3.51 17.41
C PHE A 278 -1.59 2.16 16.87
N THR A 279 -1.40 2.02 15.56
CA THR A 279 -0.84 0.78 14.97
C THR A 279 0.57 0.54 15.48
N ILE A 280 1.41 1.56 15.52
CA ILE A 280 2.77 1.48 16.06
C ILE A 280 2.74 1.14 17.56
N ALA A 281 1.95 1.87 18.35
CA ALA A 281 1.82 1.61 19.77
C ALA A 281 1.30 0.20 20.05
N MET A 282 0.28 -0.23 19.31
CA MET A 282 -0.30 -1.57 19.41
C MET A 282 0.72 -2.66 19.07
N MET A 283 1.47 -2.50 17.98
CA MET A 283 2.51 -3.44 17.56
C MET A 283 3.56 -3.63 18.67
N VAL A 284 4.05 -2.53 19.24
CA VAL A 284 5.01 -2.58 20.36
C VAL A 284 4.37 -3.24 21.60
N MET A 285 3.13 -2.87 21.94
CA MET A 285 2.42 -3.48 23.06
C MET A 285 2.18 -4.99 22.87
N LEU A 286 1.77 -5.43 21.66
CA LEU A 286 1.60 -6.86 21.34
C LEU A 286 2.89 -7.65 21.60
N VAL A 287 4.03 -7.11 21.14
CA VAL A 287 5.34 -7.74 21.30
C VAL A 287 5.78 -7.78 22.77
N VAL A 288 5.69 -6.65 23.48
CA VAL A 288 6.15 -6.53 24.87
C VAL A 288 5.25 -7.31 25.84
N LEU A 289 3.93 -7.23 25.66
CA LEU A 289 2.96 -7.95 26.48
C LEU A 289 2.87 -9.44 26.13
N ARG A 290 3.45 -9.84 24.97
CA ARG A 290 3.37 -11.20 24.42
C ARG A 290 1.93 -11.65 24.24
N VAL A 291 1.12 -10.80 23.62
CA VAL A 291 -0.30 -11.05 23.40
C VAL A 291 -0.53 -11.16 21.90
N ASP A 292 -1.06 -12.30 21.50
CA ASP A 292 -1.58 -12.51 20.14
C ASP A 292 -3.03 -12.97 20.22
N TYR A 293 -3.87 -12.55 19.27
CA TYR A 293 -5.28 -12.93 19.21
C TYR A 293 -5.74 -13.12 17.76
N GLY A 294 -6.91 -13.74 17.62
CA GLY A 294 -7.44 -14.08 16.30
C GLY A 294 -6.57 -15.10 15.56
N PRO A 295 -6.54 -15.09 14.22
CA PRO A 295 -5.76 -16.02 13.42
C PRO A 295 -4.24 -15.93 13.67
N MET A 296 -3.73 -14.75 14.05
CA MET A 296 -2.31 -14.57 14.36
C MET A 296 -1.87 -15.43 15.54
N ALA A 297 -2.70 -15.55 16.59
CA ALA A 297 -2.40 -16.38 17.76
C ALA A 297 -2.19 -17.85 17.36
N LYS A 298 -2.97 -18.34 16.39
CA LYS A 298 -2.81 -19.70 15.84
C LYS A 298 -1.51 -19.85 15.08
N SER A 299 -1.17 -18.89 14.21
CA SER A 299 0.10 -18.90 13.46
C SER A 299 1.31 -18.85 14.38
N GLU A 300 1.26 -18.03 15.44
CA GLU A 300 2.33 -17.92 16.43
C GLU A 300 2.48 -19.17 17.30
N ALA A 301 1.37 -19.87 17.62
CA ALA A 301 1.42 -21.16 18.32
C ALA A 301 2.12 -22.22 17.46
N LEU A 302 1.72 -22.38 16.19
CA LEU A 302 2.34 -23.31 15.25
C LEU A 302 3.83 -23.00 15.02
N ALA A 303 4.18 -21.71 14.93
CA ALA A 303 5.58 -21.30 14.82
C ALA A 303 6.40 -21.69 16.07
N GLY A 304 5.80 -21.67 17.25
CA GLY A 304 6.41 -22.20 18.48
C GLY A 304 6.75 -23.69 18.39
N GLU A 305 5.97 -24.49 17.66
CA GLU A 305 6.19 -25.90 17.37
C GLU A 305 7.15 -26.15 16.20
N GLY A 306 7.48 -25.09 15.44
CA GLY A 306 8.43 -25.14 14.31
C GLY A 306 7.81 -24.95 12.94
N ASP A 307 6.48 -24.84 12.82
CA ASP A 307 5.79 -24.50 11.58
C ASP A 307 5.65 -22.99 11.45
N LEU A 308 6.55 -22.39 10.68
CA LEU A 308 6.58 -20.94 10.44
C LEU A 308 5.50 -20.43 9.49
N PHE A 309 4.87 -21.34 8.73
CA PHE A 309 3.90 -21.05 7.69
C PHE A 309 2.43 -21.26 8.13
N GLY A 310 2.20 -21.52 9.42
CA GLY A 310 0.86 -21.59 10.01
C GLY A 310 -0.04 -22.69 9.46
N GLY A 311 0.53 -23.85 9.11
CA GLY A 311 -0.16 -25.02 8.57
C GLY A 311 -0.34 -24.99 7.05
N GLY A 312 0.19 -23.99 6.37
CA GLY A 312 0.22 -23.87 4.90
C GLY A 312 1.51 -24.40 4.28
N PRO A 313 1.54 -24.58 2.95
CA PRO A 313 2.78 -24.86 2.25
C PRO A 313 3.69 -23.63 2.29
N ASP A 314 5.00 -23.86 2.19
CA ASP A 314 5.95 -22.77 1.93
C ASP A 314 5.76 -22.28 0.47
N PRO A 315 5.25 -21.06 0.25
CA PRO A 315 5.01 -20.55 -1.10
C PRO A 315 6.31 -20.28 -1.87
N TYR A 316 7.45 -20.30 -1.18
CA TYR A 316 8.79 -20.06 -1.74
C TYR A 316 9.69 -21.31 -1.66
N ALA A 317 9.10 -22.49 -1.40
CA ALA A 317 9.80 -23.78 -1.40
C ALA A 317 10.38 -24.07 -2.80
N GLY A 318 11.65 -23.88 -2.96
CA GLY A 318 12.35 -24.02 -4.26
C GLY A 318 13.22 -22.81 -4.63
N ALA A 319 13.12 -21.72 -3.91
CA ALA A 319 14.12 -20.64 -3.96
C ALA A 319 15.37 -21.07 -3.18
N GLY A 320 16.04 -22.13 -3.67
CA GLY A 320 17.37 -22.63 -3.40
C GLY A 320 17.96 -22.41 -1.99
N GLU A 321 17.79 -23.37 -1.12
CA GLU A 321 18.65 -23.54 0.02
C GLU A 321 19.85 -24.43 -0.36
N ALA A 322 21.02 -23.84 -0.47
CA ALA A 322 22.26 -24.51 -0.14
C ALA A 322 23.00 -23.60 0.84
N PRO A 323 22.99 -23.89 2.14
CA PRO A 323 23.79 -23.12 3.08
C PRO A 323 25.26 -23.36 2.77
N ALA A 324 25.91 -22.39 2.17
CA ALA A 324 27.37 -22.40 2.14
C ALA A 324 27.87 -22.19 3.57
N ASP A 325 28.49 -23.20 4.15
CA ASP A 325 29.08 -23.16 5.50
C ASP A 325 30.19 -22.08 5.66
N LYS A 326 30.63 -21.49 4.54
CA LYS A 326 31.73 -20.52 4.45
C LYS A 326 31.31 -19.05 4.46
N GLY A 327 30.02 -18.74 4.57
CA GLY A 327 29.50 -17.37 4.56
C GLY A 327 29.91 -16.58 5.81
N ARG A 328 30.06 -15.27 5.66
CA ARG A 328 30.29 -14.31 6.74
C ARG A 328 29.10 -13.36 6.86
N VAL A 329 28.89 -12.78 8.04
CA VAL A 329 27.83 -11.79 8.30
C VAL A 329 27.91 -10.60 7.33
N VAL A 330 29.12 -10.20 6.94
CA VAL A 330 29.35 -9.12 5.98
C VAL A 330 28.80 -9.47 4.58
N ASP A 331 28.69 -10.76 4.23
CA ASP A 331 28.13 -11.20 2.94
C ASP A 331 26.62 -10.95 2.83
N LEU A 332 25.93 -10.71 3.94
CA LEU A 332 24.56 -10.20 3.98
C LEU A 332 24.53 -8.67 4.13
N ILE A 333 25.27 -8.14 5.12
CA ILE A 333 25.16 -6.72 5.51
C ILE A 333 25.70 -5.78 4.44
N ALA A 334 26.84 -6.09 3.79
CA ALA A 334 27.44 -5.17 2.83
C ALA A 334 26.58 -4.93 1.58
N PRO A 335 26.01 -5.95 0.89
CA PRO A 335 25.10 -5.72 -0.22
C PRO A 335 23.87 -4.91 0.17
N ILE A 336 23.30 -5.16 1.36
CA ILE A 336 22.11 -4.45 1.85
C ILE A 336 22.45 -3.00 2.20
N ALA A 337 23.56 -2.75 2.89
CA ALA A 337 23.98 -1.38 3.21
C ALA A 337 24.23 -0.56 1.93
N VAL A 338 24.86 -1.17 0.92
CA VAL A 338 25.05 -0.53 -0.38
C VAL A 338 23.72 -0.35 -1.11
N LEU A 339 22.79 -1.31 -1.04
CA LEU A 339 21.45 -1.16 -1.60
C LEU A 339 20.74 0.05 -0.99
N ILE A 340 20.69 0.15 0.35
CA ILE A 340 20.12 1.28 1.07
C ILE A 340 20.75 2.59 0.60
N PHE A 341 22.08 2.66 0.61
CA PHE A 341 22.82 3.86 0.20
C PHE A 341 22.50 4.26 -1.25
N CYS A 342 22.58 3.31 -2.18
CA CYS A 342 22.31 3.57 -3.60
C CYS A 342 20.86 3.96 -3.88
N CYS A 343 19.88 3.35 -3.18
CA CYS A 343 18.48 3.73 -3.31
C CYS A 343 18.22 5.15 -2.80
N VAL A 344 18.78 5.51 -1.64
CA VAL A 344 18.68 6.90 -1.14
C VAL A 344 19.31 7.89 -2.12
N VAL A 345 20.50 7.58 -2.65
CA VAL A 345 21.14 8.42 -3.68
C VAL A 345 20.29 8.49 -4.95
N GLY A 346 19.71 7.36 -5.38
CA GLY A 346 18.82 7.29 -6.54
C GLY A 346 17.56 8.13 -6.38
N MET A 347 16.93 8.10 -5.21
CA MET A 347 15.76 8.94 -4.88
C MET A 347 16.13 10.43 -4.89
N VAL A 348 17.22 10.80 -4.24
CA VAL A 348 17.70 12.18 -4.21
C VAL A 348 18.10 12.67 -5.61
N TYR A 349 18.65 11.79 -6.45
CA TYR A 349 18.94 12.07 -7.85
C TYR A 349 17.68 12.31 -8.67
N SER A 350 16.69 11.41 -8.57
CA SER A 350 15.42 11.55 -9.31
C SER A 350 14.65 12.82 -8.91
N GLY A 351 14.78 13.26 -7.65
CA GLY A 351 14.21 14.51 -7.15
C GLY A 351 14.99 15.79 -7.50
N GLY A 352 16.05 15.69 -8.32
CA GLY A 352 16.75 16.86 -8.87
C GLY A 352 17.79 17.52 -7.96
N PHE A 353 18.30 16.85 -6.93
CA PHE A 353 19.33 17.41 -6.02
C PHE A 353 20.56 17.93 -6.74
N PHE A 354 21.02 17.22 -7.76
CA PHE A 354 22.22 17.56 -8.54
C PHE A 354 21.98 18.62 -9.62
N ALA A 355 20.72 18.94 -9.93
CA ALA A 355 20.38 19.99 -10.89
C ALA A 355 20.62 21.42 -10.35
N GLY A 356 20.95 21.55 -9.06
CA GLY A 356 21.12 22.82 -8.39
C GLY A 356 19.80 23.33 -7.80
N GLY A 357 19.85 24.39 -7.00
CA GLY A 357 18.68 25.03 -6.37
C GLY A 357 19.13 26.01 -5.29
N GLU A 358 18.24 26.91 -4.92
CA GLU A 358 18.46 27.87 -3.86
C GLU A 358 18.38 27.20 -2.46
N GLY A 359 19.17 27.64 -1.51
CA GLY A 359 19.17 27.16 -0.13
C GLY A 359 20.38 26.27 0.26
N GLY A 360 20.47 25.97 1.57
CA GLY A 360 21.53 25.13 2.11
C GLY A 360 21.39 23.67 1.71
N VAL A 361 22.48 22.89 1.84
CA VAL A 361 22.55 21.46 1.42
C VAL A 361 21.41 20.63 2.02
N LEU A 362 21.05 20.87 3.29
CA LEU A 362 19.99 20.13 3.97
C LEU A 362 18.59 20.47 3.40
N ALA A 363 18.32 21.74 3.09
CA ALA A 363 17.08 22.18 2.47
C ALA A 363 16.94 21.57 1.06
N ARG A 364 18.01 21.63 0.25
CA ARG A 364 18.05 21.00 -1.07
C ARG A 364 17.86 19.49 -1.01
N PHE A 365 18.46 18.81 -0.03
CA PHE A 365 18.25 17.39 0.20
C PHE A 365 16.78 17.08 0.51
N SER A 366 16.19 17.82 1.44
CA SER A 366 14.77 17.66 1.80
C SER A 366 13.84 17.88 0.60
N THR A 367 14.08 18.95 -0.18
CA THR A 367 13.28 19.26 -1.38
C THR A 367 13.43 18.20 -2.46
N ALA A 368 14.67 17.77 -2.74
CA ALA A 368 14.92 16.74 -3.73
C ALA A 368 14.33 15.39 -3.29
N PHE A 369 14.43 15.09 -1.99
CA PHE A 369 13.81 13.89 -1.45
C PHE A 369 12.28 13.94 -1.59
N SER A 370 11.68 15.08 -1.31
CA SER A 370 10.26 15.35 -1.49
C SER A 370 9.77 15.22 -2.93
N ASN A 371 10.60 15.59 -3.89
CA ASN A 371 10.27 15.50 -5.33
C ASN A 371 10.77 14.19 -5.97
N SER A 372 11.20 13.21 -5.16
CA SER A 372 11.76 11.97 -5.69
C SER A 372 10.70 11.09 -6.34
N ASP A 373 11.08 10.47 -7.47
CA ASP A 373 10.36 9.35 -8.04
C ASP A 373 10.90 8.04 -7.43
N ALA A 374 10.10 7.40 -6.59
CA ALA A 374 10.48 6.18 -5.90
C ALA A 374 10.81 5.05 -6.89
N SER A 375 10.04 4.89 -7.96
CA SER A 375 10.25 3.86 -8.98
C SER A 375 11.63 4.01 -9.63
N VAL A 376 11.97 5.22 -10.08
CA VAL A 376 13.27 5.52 -10.70
C VAL A 376 14.40 5.36 -9.68
N GLY A 377 14.22 5.90 -8.47
CA GLY A 377 15.22 5.83 -7.39
C GLY A 377 15.54 4.40 -6.97
N LEU A 378 14.53 3.57 -6.77
CA LEU A 378 14.68 2.17 -6.39
C LEU A 378 15.28 1.32 -7.52
N MET A 379 14.82 1.50 -8.76
CA MET A 379 15.35 0.79 -9.92
C MET A 379 16.84 1.09 -10.12
N LEU A 380 17.23 2.36 -10.17
CA LEU A 380 18.64 2.75 -10.35
C LEU A 380 19.50 2.33 -9.16
N GLY A 381 19.03 2.59 -7.93
CA GLY A 381 19.77 2.25 -6.72
C GLY A 381 20.01 0.75 -6.59
N SER A 382 19.00 -0.07 -6.88
CA SER A 382 19.14 -1.53 -6.85
C SER A 382 20.06 -2.06 -7.96
N ALA A 383 20.03 -1.46 -9.16
CA ALA A 383 20.92 -1.84 -10.25
C ALA A 383 22.39 -1.61 -9.88
N PHE A 384 22.73 -0.46 -9.30
CA PHE A 384 24.09 -0.20 -8.79
C PHE A 384 24.49 -1.14 -7.65
N ALA A 385 23.57 -1.42 -6.73
CA ALA A 385 23.80 -2.37 -5.64
C ALA A 385 24.01 -3.80 -6.15
N LEU A 386 23.30 -4.19 -7.21
CA LEU A 386 23.51 -5.48 -7.87
C LEU A 386 24.91 -5.59 -8.48
N VAL A 387 25.34 -4.56 -9.22
CA VAL A 387 26.72 -4.50 -9.78
C VAL A 387 27.75 -4.58 -8.66
N PHE A 388 27.58 -3.80 -7.59
CA PHE A 388 28.43 -3.91 -6.41
C PHE A 388 28.47 -5.33 -5.86
N SER A 389 27.32 -5.98 -5.72
CA SER A 389 27.22 -7.34 -5.18
C SER A 389 27.96 -8.36 -6.05
N PHE A 390 27.87 -8.23 -7.38
CA PHE A 390 28.65 -9.06 -8.32
C PHE A 390 30.15 -8.88 -8.09
N VAL A 391 30.63 -7.65 -8.08
CA VAL A 391 32.05 -7.35 -7.87
C VAL A 391 32.51 -7.82 -6.49
N TYR A 392 31.74 -7.55 -5.45
CA TYR A 392 32.04 -7.93 -4.08
C TYR A 392 32.19 -9.45 -3.92
N TYR A 393 31.23 -10.25 -4.40
CA TYR A 393 31.30 -11.71 -4.27
C TYR A 393 32.40 -12.35 -5.14
N MET A 394 32.70 -11.75 -6.30
CA MET A 394 33.84 -12.17 -7.13
C MET A 394 35.19 -11.92 -6.42
N LEU A 395 35.41 -10.72 -5.91
CA LEU A 395 36.62 -10.36 -5.18
C LEU A 395 36.80 -11.21 -3.92
N ARG A 396 35.72 -11.49 -3.23
CA ARG A 396 35.68 -12.37 -2.05
C ARG A 396 35.85 -13.86 -2.41
N ARG A 397 35.73 -14.22 -3.66
CA ARG A 397 35.66 -15.63 -4.13
C ARG A 397 34.59 -16.43 -3.39
N ALA A 398 33.49 -15.76 -2.99
CA ALA A 398 32.37 -16.37 -2.29
C ALA A 398 31.46 -17.15 -3.27
N MET A 399 31.39 -16.70 -4.52
CA MET A 399 30.63 -17.32 -5.60
C MET A 399 31.39 -17.17 -6.93
N SER A 400 31.19 -18.15 -7.83
CA SER A 400 31.65 -18.06 -9.21
C SER A 400 30.71 -17.16 -10.03
N PHE A 401 31.19 -16.60 -11.15
CA PHE A 401 30.39 -15.79 -12.06
C PHE A 401 29.16 -16.56 -12.58
N ARG A 402 29.33 -17.86 -12.89
CA ARG A 402 28.24 -18.72 -13.37
C ARG A 402 27.13 -18.91 -12.32
N GLU A 403 27.51 -19.10 -11.06
CA GLU A 403 26.53 -19.20 -9.95
C GLU A 403 25.78 -17.90 -9.75
N MET A 404 26.45 -16.75 -9.83
CA MET A 404 25.82 -15.44 -9.73
C MET A 404 24.85 -15.18 -10.89
N MET A 405 25.23 -15.51 -12.14
CA MET A 405 24.33 -15.42 -13.28
C MET A 405 23.11 -16.33 -13.12
N GLY A 406 23.26 -17.51 -12.52
CA GLY A 406 22.15 -18.40 -12.18
C GLY A 406 21.17 -17.81 -11.15
N CYS A 407 21.61 -16.86 -10.33
CA CYS A 407 20.74 -16.18 -9.38
C CYS A 407 19.74 -15.22 -10.04
N ILE A 408 19.98 -14.75 -11.26
CA ILE A 408 19.04 -13.87 -11.99
C ILE A 408 17.71 -14.59 -12.26
N PRO A 409 17.68 -15.73 -12.96
CA PRO A 409 16.43 -16.46 -13.18
C PRO A 409 15.83 -17.02 -11.88
N ASP A 410 16.65 -17.43 -10.91
CA ASP A 410 16.15 -17.92 -9.62
C ASP A 410 15.50 -16.80 -8.81
N GLY A 411 16.10 -15.62 -8.79
CA GLY A 411 15.55 -14.42 -8.14
C GLY A 411 14.25 -13.95 -8.82
N PHE A 412 14.22 -13.96 -10.16
CA PHE A 412 12.99 -13.64 -10.91
C PHE A 412 11.86 -14.60 -10.54
N LYS A 413 12.11 -15.92 -10.56
CA LYS A 413 11.12 -16.93 -10.18
C LYS A 413 10.58 -16.71 -8.76
N ALA A 414 11.45 -16.34 -7.83
CA ALA A 414 11.04 -16.07 -6.46
C ALA A 414 10.09 -14.85 -6.34
N MET A 415 10.18 -13.89 -7.25
CA MET A 415 9.33 -12.69 -7.25
C MET A 415 8.09 -12.80 -8.14
N VAL A 416 7.95 -13.85 -8.96
CA VAL A 416 6.80 -14.05 -9.85
C VAL A 416 5.45 -13.93 -9.12
N PRO A 417 5.24 -14.53 -7.91
CA PRO A 417 3.97 -14.38 -7.21
C PRO A 417 3.63 -12.91 -6.93
N ALA A 418 4.57 -12.13 -6.41
CA ALA A 418 4.37 -10.70 -6.13
C ALA A 418 4.11 -9.90 -7.41
N ILE A 419 4.90 -10.14 -8.47
CA ILE A 419 4.75 -9.48 -9.78
C ILE A 419 3.34 -9.72 -10.35
N MET A 420 2.85 -10.96 -10.30
CA MET A 420 1.52 -11.30 -10.82
C MET A 420 0.41 -10.63 -9.99
N ILE A 421 0.51 -10.66 -8.66
CA ILE A 421 -0.51 -10.04 -7.81
C ILE A 421 -0.53 -8.53 -8.03
N LEU A 422 0.64 -7.86 -8.07
CA LEU A 422 0.75 -6.44 -8.35
C LEU A 422 0.14 -6.08 -9.72
N THR A 423 0.47 -6.83 -10.78
CA THR A 423 -0.08 -6.61 -12.13
C THR A 423 -1.61 -6.66 -12.11
N PHE A 424 -2.20 -7.67 -11.44
CA PHE A 424 -3.65 -7.80 -11.35
C PHE A 424 -4.27 -6.72 -10.44
N ALA A 425 -3.61 -6.36 -9.33
CA ALA A 425 -4.09 -5.31 -8.44
C ALA A 425 -4.14 -3.94 -9.15
N TRP A 426 -3.07 -3.59 -9.88
CA TRP A 426 -3.04 -2.37 -10.70
C TRP A 426 -4.07 -2.41 -11.85
N SER A 427 -4.26 -3.58 -12.47
CA SER A 427 -5.31 -3.74 -13.49
C SER A 427 -6.71 -3.55 -12.90
N LEU A 428 -6.96 -4.09 -11.71
CA LEU A 428 -8.23 -3.89 -11.00
C LEU A 428 -8.44 -2.41 -10.61
N LYS A 429 -7.37 -1.74 -10.17
CA LYS A 429 -7.38 -0.30 -9.93
C LYS A 429 -7.73 0.47 -11.20
N ALA A 430 -7.10 0.15 -12.34
CA ALA A 430 -7.41 0.80 -13.63
C ALA A 430 -8.88 0.62 -14.01
N MET A 431 -9.46 -0.57 -13.81
CA MET A 431 -10.91 -0.81 -14.01
C MET A 431 -11.78 0.03 -13.09
N THR A 432 -11.39 0.18 -11.83
CA THR A 432 -12.12 0.96 -10.83
C THR A 432 -12.04 2.46 -11.14
N ASP A 433 -10.88 2.94 -11.55
CA ASP A 433 -10.66 4.33 -11.95
C ASP A 433 -11.44 4.70 -13.21
N SER A 434 -11.48 3.81 -14.21
CA SER A 434 -12.26 4.01 -15.45
C SER A 434 -13.77 4.07 -15.21
N LEU A 435 -14.27 3.49 -14.11
CA LEU A 435 -15.65 3.61 -13.66
C LEU A 435 -15.89 4.87 -12.79
N GLY A 436 -14.89 5.70 -12.55
CA GLY A 436 -15.04 6.97 -11.82
C GLY A 436 -15.30 6.80 -10.32
N ALA A 437 -14.80 5.73 -9.69
CA ALA A 437 -15.01 5.47 -8.26
C ALA A 437 -14.58 6.65 -7.36
N LYS A 438 -13.48 7.34 -7.69
CA LYS A 438 -13.00 8.52 -6.98
C LYS A 438 -14.03 9.67 -6.96
N TYR A 439 -14.75 9.85 -8.05
CA TYR A 439 -15.78 10.91 -8.15
C TYR A 439 -17.02 10.56 -7.34
N PHE A 440 -17.47 9.30 -7.36
CA PHE A 440 -18.56 8.82 -6.52
C PHE A 440 -18.27 9.04 -5.03
N VAL A 441 -17.06 8.68 -4.59
CA VAL A 441 -16.66 8.89 -3.18
C VAL A 441 -16.56 10.36 -2.84
N ARG A 442 -15.99 11.21 -3.74
CA ARG A 442 -15.96 12.66 -3.57
C ARG A 442 -17.37 13.24 -3.35
N ASP A 443 -18.31 12.84 -4.20
CA ASP A 443 -19.69 13.38 -4.13
C ASP A 443 -20.41 12.90 -2.85
N LEU A 444 -20.12 11.68 -2.39
CA LEU A 444 -20.61 11.14 -1.12
C LEU A 444 -20.07 11.94 0.07
N VAL A 445 -18.78 12.30 0.08
CA VAL A 445 -18.18 13.11 1.15
C VAL A 445 -18.81 14.50 1.18
N LYS A 446 -18.93 15.15 0.01
CA LYS A 446 -19.50 16.50 -0.08
C LYS A 446 -20.93 16.55 0.45
N SER A 447 -21.76 15.55 0.13
CA SER A 447 -23.15 15.50 0.59
C SER A 447 -23.31 15.25 2.09
N GLY A 448 -22.33 14.59 2.73
CA GLY A 448 -22.34 14.30 4.17
C GLY A 448 -21.84 15.44 5.06
N ALA A 449 -21.23 16.49 4.48
CA ALA A 449 -20.57 17.56 5.27
C ALA A 449 -21.54 18.58 5.90
N GLU A 450 -22.75 18.74 5.33
CA GLU A 450 -23.73 19.71 5.81
C GLU A 450 -24.37 19.25 7.13
N GLY A 451 -24.12 19.95 8.23
CA GLY A 451 -24.76 19.75 9.54
C GLY A 451 -24.08 18.77 10.50
N MET A 452 -22.96 18.12 10.11
CA MET A 452 -22.26 17.14 10.94
C MET A 452 -20.76 17.44 11.16
N GLN A 453 -20.37 18.71 11.17
CA GLN A 453 -18.96 19.12 11.20
C GLN A 453 -18.14 18.49 12.34
N MET A 454 -18.71 18.31 13.54
CA MET A 454 -18.02 17.70 14.68
C MET A 454 -17.70 16.19 14.46
N PHE A 455 -18.44 15.50 13.59
CA PHE A 455 -18.20 14.10 13.25
C PHE A 455 -17.39 13.93 11.96
N LEU A 456 -17.12 15.03 11.25
CA LEU A 456 -16.48 15.00 9.95
C LEU A 456 -15.11 14.29 9.94
N PRO A 457 -14.22 14.46 10.97
CA PRO A 457 -12.97 13.71 11.01
C PRO A 457 -13.18 12.19 11.02
N ALA A 458 -14.16 11.69 11.77
CA ALA A 458 -14.46 10.27 11.82
C ALA A 458 -15.10 9.78 10.51
N ILE A 459 -15.99 10.57 9.91
CA ILE A 459 -16.62 10.27 8.60
C ILE A 459 -15.55 10.19 7.51
N VAL A 460 -14.66 11.18 7.43
CA VAL A 460 -13.57 11.22 6.46
C VAL A 460 -12.60 10.05 6.67
N PHE A 461 -12.27 9.71 7.91
CA PHE A 461 -11.47 8.53 8.23
C PHE A 461 -12.11 7.24 7.69
N LEU A 462 -13.41 7.02 7.96
CA LEU A 462 -14.13 5.82 7.51
C LEU A 462 -14.23 5.75 5.98
N ILE A 463 -14.49 6.89 5.33
CA ILE A 463 -14.53 6.95 3.86
C ILE A 463 -13.13 6.68 3.28
N GLY A 464 -12.09 7.24 3.89
CA GLY A 464 -10.70 6.93 3.53
C GLY A 464 -10.38 5.44 3.66
N CYS A 465 -10.80 4.82 4.78
CA CYS A 465 -10.65 3.37 4.97
C CYS A 465 -11.34 2.56 3.87
N LEU A 466 -12.59 2.89 3.54
CA LEU A 466 -13.36 2.18 2.52
C LEU A 466 -12.76 2.36 1.12
N LEU A 467 -12.38 3.59 0.78
CA LEU A 467 -11.80 3.89 -0.53
C LEU A 467 -10.45 3.22 -0.70
N ALA A 468 -9.54 3.35 0.27
CA ALA A 468 -8.22 2.73 0.19
C ALA A 468 -8.31 1.19 0.20
N PHE A 469 -9.22 0.63 1.02
CA PHE A 469 -9.49 -0.81 1.02
C PHE A 469 -9.98 -1.31 -0.35
N ALA A 470 -10.86 -0.57 -1.00
CA ALA A 470 -11.43 -0.93 -2.28
C ALA A 470 -10.49 -0.70 -3.47
N THR A 471 -9.59 0.28 -3.37
CA THR A 471 -8.66 0.63 -4.46
C THR A 471 -7.27 0.04 -4.29
N GLY A 472 -6.93 -0.44 -3.08
CA GLY A 472 -5.60 -0.96 -2.76
C GLY A 472 -4.49 0.10 -2.82
N THR A 473 -4.85 1.38 -2.61
CA THR A 473 -3.85 2.47 -2.66
C THR A 473 -4.16 3.58 -1.68
N SER A 474 -3.19 3.89 -0.84
CA SER A 474 -3.25 5.05 0.04
C SER A 474 -3.10 6.35 -0.74
N TRP A 475 -2.16 6.40 -1.69
CA TRP A 475 -1.82 7.61 -2.46
C TRP A 475 -3.01 8.13 -3.28
N GLY A 476 -3.72 7.23 -3.99
CA GLY A 476 -4.93 7.60 -4.72
C GLY A 476 -6.04 8.10 -3.80
N THR A 477 -6.13 7.55 -2.59
CA THR A 477 -7.17 7.88 -1.61
C THR A 477 -6.96 9.27 -1.01
N PHE A 478 -5.78 9.57 -0.46
CA PHE A 478 -5.55 10.90 0.10
C PHE A 478 -5.44 11.98 -0.99
N GLY A 479 -4.99 11.63 -2.19
CA GLY A 479 -5.01 12.51 -3.35
C GLY A 479 -6.39 13.01 -3.75
N VAL A 480 -7.44 12.24 -3.45
CA VAL A 480 -8.84 12.66 -3.62
C VAL A 480 -9.37 13.40 -2.39
N LEU A 481 -9.11 12.87 -1.18
CA LEU A 481 -9.76 13.37 0.03
C LEU A 481 -9.13 14.65 0.59
N ILE A 482 -7.81 14.86 0.46
CA ILE A 482 -7.15 16.07 0.95
C ILE A 482 -7.66 17.33 0.24
N PRO A 483 -7.71 17.42 -1.11
CA PRO A 483 -8.27 18.58 -1.80
C PRO A 483 -9.74 18.86 -1.43
N ILE A 484 -10.54 17.80 -1.21
CA ILE A 484 -11.94 17.96 -0.79
C ILE A 484 -12.00 18.57 0.62
N THR A 485 -11.19 18.08 1.54
CA THR A 485 -11.13 18.60 2.93
C THR A 485 -10.69 20.06 2.94
N MET A 486 -9.69 20.42 2.12
CA MET A 486 -9.20 21.80 1.98
C MET A 486 -10.24 22.74 1.35
N ALA A 487 -11.14 22.22 0.51
CA ALA A 487 -12.25 22.99 -0.05
C ALA A 487 -13.35 23.30 1.01
N ILE A 488 -13.40 22.53 2.10
CA ILE A 488 -14.35 22.70 3.19
C ILE A 488 -13.77 23.59 4.31
N PHE A 489 -12.48 23.41 4.64
CA PHE A 489 -11.80 24.07 5.73
C PHE A 489 -10.57 24.85 5.25
N PRO A 490 -10.36 26.09 5.75
CA PRO A 490 -9.09 26.79 5.56
C PRO A 490 -7.90 26.01 6.14
N LEU A 491 -6.70 26.22 5.56
CA LEU A 491 -5.46 25.52 5.93
C LEU A 491 -5.08 25.64 7.41
N ASP A 492 -5.48 26.75 8.07
CA ASP A 492 -5.15 27.02 9.46
C ASP A 492 -6.26 26.63 10.44
N ASP A 493 -7.40 26.15 9.94
CA ASP A 493 -8.52 25.70 10.75
C ASP A 493 -8.15 24.42 11.54
N PRO A 494 -8.29 24.42 12.88
CA PRO A 494 -8.00 23.24 13.70
C PRO A 494 -8.79 21.99 13.28
N MET A 495 -10.06 22.14 12.90
CA MET A 495 -10.89 21.02 12.41
C MET A 495 -10.39 20.52 11.07
N GLY A 496 -9.96 21.43 10.18
CA GLY A 496 -9.35 21.10 8.89
C GLY A 496 -8.10 20.25 9.05
N ILE A 497 -7.22 20.57 10.00
CA ILE A 497 -6.00 19.78 10.29
C ILE A 497 -6.36 18.38 10.76
N VAL A 498 -7.34 18.24 11.66
CA VAL A 498 -7.79 16.94 12.14
C VAL A 498 -8.42 16.12 11.00
N CYS A 499 -9.20 16.75 10.12
CA CYS A 499 -9.77 16.09 8.94
C CYS A 499 -8.70 15.64 7.94
N ILE A 500 -7.67 16.45 7.68
CA ILE A 500 -6.55 16.07 6.81
C ILE A 500 -5.77 14.90 7.42
N ALA A 501 -5.51 14.92 8.72
CA ALA A 501 -4.92 13.77 9.41
C ALA A 501 -5.81 12.52 9.31
N ALA A 502 -7.13 12.68 9.40
CA ALA A 502 -8.10 11.60 9.22
C ALA A 502 -8.11 11.05 7.78
N CYS A 503 -7.96 11.91 6.75
CA CYS A 503 -7.77 11.47 5.36
C CYS A 503 -6.55 10.56 5.24
N MET A 504 -5.40 11.00 5.74
CA MET A 504 -4.15 10.26 5.69
C MET A 504 -4.24 8.95 6.48
N ALA A 505 -4.76 9.00 7.70
CA ALA A 505 -4.94 7.85 8.57
C ALA A 505 -5.91 6.81 7.98
N GLY A 506 -7.02 7.27 7.40
CA GLY A 506 -8.00 6.41 6.73
C GLY A 506 -7.42 5.72 5.50
N ALA A 507 -6.66 6.47 4.69
CA ALA A 507 -5.96 5.93 3.54
C ALA A 507 -4.99 4.80 3.94
N VAL A 508 -4.13 5.03 4.94
CA VAL A 508 -3.20 4.00 5.45
C VAL A 508 -3.95 2.82 6.05
N CYS A 509 -5.03 3.05 6.80
CA CYS A 509 -5.81 1.99 7.42
C CYS A 509 -6.45 1.07 6.38
N GLY A 510 -7.10 1.64 5.36
CA GLY A 510 -7.77 0.87 4.31
C GLY A 510 -6.79 0.06 3.48
N ASP A 511 -5.68 0.67 3.12
CA ASP A 511 -4.57 0.06 2.40
C ASP A 511 -3.97 -1.12 3.20
N HIS A 512 -3.59 -0.88 4.44
CA HIS A 512 -3.05 -1.88 5.39
C HIS A 512 -4.01 -3.06 5.66
N CYS A 513 -5.32 -2.90 5.40
CA CYS A 513 -6.32 -3.96 5.51
C CYS A 513 -6.55 -4.70 4.17
N SER A 514 -6.15 -4.10 3.05
CA SER A 514 -6.58 -4.53 1.72
C SER A 514 -5.71 -5.68 1.18
N PRO A 515 -6.33 -6.77 0.70
CA PRO A 515 -5.59 -7.84 0.04
C PRO A 515 -5.10 -7.46 -1.36
N ILE A 516 -5.46 -6.31 -1.88
CA ILE A 516 -5.01 -5.81 -3.19
C ILE A 516 -4.04 -4.64 -3.05
N SER A 517 -3.64 -4.30 -1.81
CA SER A 517 -2.64 -3.28 -1.53
C SER A 517 -1.26 -3.74 -1.97
N ASP A 518 -0.56 -2.86 -2.66
CA ASP A 518 0.80 -3.09 -3.11
C ASP A 518 1.78 -3.21 -1.93
N THR A 519 1.64 -2.41 -0.87
CA THR A 519 2.49 -2.52 0.35
C THR A 519 2.25 -3.83 1.08
N THR A 520 1.00 -4.26 1.26
CA THR A 520 0.65 -5.54 1.89
C THR A 520 1.18 -6.73 1.06
N ILE A 521 1.13 -6.64 -0.28
CA ILE A 521 1.72 -7.63 -1.19
C ILE A 521 3.24 -7.68 -1.01
N MET A 522 3.92 -6.53 -0.96
CA MET A 522 5.37 -6.45 -0.77
C MET A 522 5.82 -6.91 0.61
N ALA A 523 5.06 -6.61 1.67
CA ALA A 523 5.31 -7.12 3.02
C ALA A 523 5.25 -8.66 3.06
N SER A 524 4.25 -9.25 2.37
CA SER A 524 4.15 -10.71 2.21
C SER A 524 5.36 -11.29 1.49
N ALA A 525 5.78 -10.66 0.39
CA ALA A 525 6.93 -11.08 -0.41
C ALA A 525 8.24 -10.93 0.38
N GLY A 526 8.44 -9.82 1.08
CA GLY A 526 9.60 -9.58 1.94
C GLY A 526 9.72 -10.60 3.06
N ALA A 527 8.62 -10.91 3.74
CA ALA A 527 8.56 -11.93 4.77
C ALA A 527 8.59 -13.36 4.19
N GLN A 528 8.37 -13.53 2.89
CA GLN A 528 8.08 -14.83 2.26
C GLN A 528 6.93 -15.56 2.97
N CYS A 529 5.84 -14.86 3.15
CA CYS A 529 4.59 -15.34 3.72
C CYS A 529 3.55 -15.54 2.62
N ASP A 530 2.64 -16.49 2.77
CA ASP A 530 1.44 -16.54 1.93
C ASP A 530 0.64 -15.26 2.09
N HIS A 531 0.28 -14.63 0.97
CA HIS A 531 -0.34 -13.30 0.99
C HIS A 531 -1.70 -13.29 1.67
N VAL A 532 -2.56 -14.29 1.40
CA VAL A 532 -3.88 -14.36 2.04
C VAL A 532 -3.76 -14.66 3.53
N GLN A 533 -2.76 -15.48 3.91
CA GLN A 533 -2.45 -15.73 5.32
C GLN A 533 -2.02 -14.44 6.00
N HIS A 534 -1.13 -13.64 5.39
CA HIS A 534 -0.72 -12.35 5.92
C HIS A 534 -1.95 -11.44 6.15
N VAL A 535 -2.75 -11.19 5.12
CA VAL A 535 -3.95 -10.35 5.23
C VAL A 535 -4.91 -10.86 6.31
N SER A 536 -5.24 -12.16 6.29
CA SER A 536 -6.21 -12.73 7.24
C SER A 536 -5.74 -12.69 8.70
N THR A 537 -4.43 -12.78 8.95
CA THR A 537 -3.85 -12.71 10.29
C THR A 537 -3.71 -11.28 10.80
N GLN A 538 -3.43 -10.32 9.92
CA GLN A 538 -3.27 -8.90 10.21
C GLN A 538 -4.61 -8.19 10.44
N LEU A 539 -5.64 -8.56 9.69
CA LEU A 539 -6.93 -7.86 9.66
C LEU A 539 -7.55 -7.61 11.05
N PRO A 540 -7.57 -8.57 12.01
CA PRO A 540 -8.09 -8.30 13.37
C PRO A 540 -7.29 -7.24 14.13
N TYR A 541 -5.99 -7.12 13.88
CA TYR A 541 -5.13 -6.10 14.48
C TYR A 541 -5.44 -4.73 13.89
N ALA A 542 -5.48 -4.65 12.57
CA ALA A 542 -5.79 -3.42 11.85
C ALA A 542 -7.20 -2.90 12.19
N ILE A 543 -8.22 -3.78 12.27
CA ILE A 543 -9.59 -3.41 12.69
C ILE A 543 -9.59 -2.88 14.13
N THR A 544 -8.79 -3.46 15.05
CA THR A 544 -8.70 -2.95 16.41
C THR A 544 -8.12 -1.54 16.45
N ALA A 545 -7.01 -1.30 15.73
CA ALA A 545 -6.42 0.03 15.60
C ALA A 545 -7.39 1.02 14.92
N ALA A 546 -8.10 0.59 13.88
CA ALA A 546 -9.11 1.39 13.19
C ALA A 546 -10.28 1.80 14.09
N ALA A 547 -10.81 0.87 14.89
CA ALA A 547 -11.90 1.15 15.81
C ALA A 547 -11.50 2.18 16.88
N VAL A 548 -10.31 2.02 17.48
CA VAL A 548 -9.78 2.99 18.44
C VAL A 548 -9.54 4.35 17.77
N SER A 549 -9.03 4.36 16.54
CA SER A 549 -8.80 5.59 15.76
C SER A 549 -10.11 6.30 15.44
N CYS A 550 -11.14 5.58 15.00
CA CYS A 550 -12.46 6.14 14.72
C CYS A 550 -13.07 6.80 15.97
N ILE A 551 -13.03 6.11 17.13
CA ILE A 551 -13.48 6.66 18.40
C ILE A 551 -12.68 7.92 18.77
N SER A 552 -11.36 7.91 18.54
CA SER A 552 -10.50 9.07 18.81
C SER A 552 -10.78 10.23 17.86
N TYR A 553 -11.13 9.98 16.59
CA TYR A 553 -11.56 11.05 15.67
C TYR A 553 -12.91 11.66 16.05
N VAL A 554 -13.86 10.86 16.55
CA VAL A 554 -15.08 11.39 17.14
C VAL A 554 -14.76 12.28 18.35
N ALA A 555 -13.88 11.80 19.24
CA ALA A 555 -13.48 12.58 20.42
C ALA A 555 -12.74 13.87 20.01
N ALA A 556 -11.81 13.81 19.06
CA ALA A 556 -11.08 14.98 18.58
C ALA A 556 -12.00 16.01 17.93
N GLY A 557 -12.95 15.58 17.10
CA GLY A 557 -13.93 16.47 16.48
C GLY A 557 -14.85 17.16 17.51
N LEU A 558 -15.31 16.42 18.52
CA LEU A 558 -16.07 17.00 19.64
C LEU A 558 -15.23 18.01 20.44
N LEU A 559 -13.98 17.66 20.79
CA LEU A 559 -13.10 18.55 21.53
C LEU A 559 -12.86 19.86 20.77
N VAL A 560 -12.54 19.78 19.48
CA VAL A 560 -12.31 20.96 18.63
C VAL A 560 -13.58 21.81 18.49
N HIS A 561 -14.75 21.15 18.34
CA HIS A 561 -16.04 21.86 18.27
C HIS A 561 -16.35 22.67 19.54
N PHE A 562 -15.94 22.18 20.71
CA PHE A 562 -16.07 22.87 21.99
C PHE A 562 -14.83 23.73 22.36
N GLU A 563 -13.99 24.07 21.37
CA GLU A 563 -12.77 24.89 21.55
C GLU A 563 -11.74 24.28 22.52
N LEU A 564 -11.79 22.98 22.75
CA LEU A 564 -10.83 22.22 23.54
C LEU A 564 -9.70 21.65 22.67
N PRO A 565 -8.50 21.41 23.23
CA PRO A 565 -7.41 20.83 22.46
C PRO A 565 -7.75 19.41 21.94
N GLY A 566 -7.96 19.27 20.61
CA GLY A 566 -8.28 18.01 19.98
C GLY A 566 -7.22 16.90 20.20
N LEU A 567 -5.98 17.30 20.53
CA LEU A 567 -4.88 16.39 20.83
C LEU A 567 -5.12 15.51 22.08
N LEU A 568 -6.02 15.91 22.97
CA LEU A 568 -6.42 15.09 24.12
C LEU A 568 -7.04 13.74 23.72
N ALA A 569 -7.52 13.60 22.49
CA ALA A 569 -7.98 12.34 21.94
C ALA A 569 -6.85 11.31 21.79
N LEU A 570 -5.59 11.70 21.66
CA LEU A 570 -4.44 10.79 21.53
C LEU A 570 -4.22 9.96 22.82
N PRO A 571 -4.00 10.54 24.00
CA PRO A 571 -3.85 9.76 25.23
C PRO A 571 -5.11 8.97 25.57
N PHE A 572 -6.31 9.46 25.25
CA PHE A 572 -7.55 8.72 25.39
C PHE A 572 -7.55 7.43 24.54
N GLY A 573 -7.21 7.53 23.26
CA GLY A 573 -7.11 6.37 22.36
C GLY A 573 -6.02 5.39 22.80
N LEU A 574 -4.84 5.86 23.23
CA LEU A 574 -3.79 5.00 23.77
C LEU A 574 -4.25 4.24 25.03
N ALA A 575 -5.01 4.89 25.92
CA ALA A 575 -5.57 4.23 27.10
C ALA A 575 -6.60 3.17 26.72
N LEU A 576 -7.48 3.43 25.73
CA LEU A 576 -8.41 2.42 25.20
C LEU A 576 -7.68 1.22 24.60
N MET A 577 -6.66 1.47 23.80
CA MET A 577 -5.83 0.42 23.17
C MET A 577 -5.15 -0.44 24.23
N ALA A 578 -4.49 0.19 25.20
CA ALA A 578 -3.82 -0.51 26.30
C ALA A 578 -4.84 -1.34 27.14
N GLY A 579 -5.99 -0.75 27.48
CA GLY A 579 -7.06 -1.43 28.19
C GLY A 579 -7.56 -2.67 27.46
N PHE A 580 -7.79 -2.56 26.14
CA PHE A 580 -8.21 -3.69 25.30
C PHE A 580 -7.15 -4.80 25.27
N LEU A 581 -5.87 -4.47 25.08
CA LEU A 581 -4.81 -5.47 25.02
C LEU A 581 -4.56 -6.14 26.39
N LEU A 582 -4.66 -5.40 27.50
CA LEU A 582 -4.58 -5.97 28.84
C LEU A 582 -5.77 -6.89 29.13
N TRP A 583 -6.96 -6.52 28.70
CA TRP A 583 -8.14 -7.38 28.78
C TRP A 583 -7.94 -8.68 27.97
N LYS A 584 -7.44 -8.58 26.74
CA LYS A 584 -7.12 -9.76 25.90
C LYS A 584 -6.07 -10.66 26.57
N LYS A 585 -5.03 -10.09 27.16
CA LYS A 585 -4.02 -10.82 27.90
C LYS A 585 -4.66 -11.63 29.05
N LYS A 586 -5.55 -11.00 29.82
CA LYS A 586 -6.22 -11.63 30.97
C LYS A 586 -7.22 -12.71 30.52
N SER A 587 -7.89 -12.54 29.37
CA SER A 587 -8.86 -13.51 28.86
C SER A 587 -8.20 -14.69 28.14
N GLY A 588 -7.00 -14.53 27.60
CA GLY A 588 -6.25 -15.60 26.91
C GLY A 588 -5.45 -16.52 27.85
N THR A 589 -5.34 -16.14 29.12
CA THR A 589 -4.72 -16.97 30.19
C THR A 589 -5.72 -17.94 30.86
N ARG A 590 -6.94 -18.02 30.35
CA ARG A 590 -7.93 -19.04 30.72
C ARG A 590 -8.11 -20.02 29.58
#